data_65033d12d4f1825c6625920e7b29460a
#
_entry.id   65033d12d4f1825c6625920e7b29460a
#
_cell.length_a   1.000
_cell.length_b   1.000
_cell.length_c   1.000
_cell.angle_alpha   90.00
_cell.angle_beta   90.00
_cell.angle_gamma   90.00
#
_symmetry.space_group_name_H-M   'P 1'
#
loop_
_entity.id
_entity.type
_entity.pdbx_description
1 polymer ?
#
loop_
_entity_poly.entity_id
_entity_poly.type
_entity_poly.pdbx_seq_one_letter_code
_entity_poly.pdbx_strand_id
1 'polypeptide(L)'
;MVGFQVTVLEDRPKFADSARKEGADRVICAPYEKALAEEKLDEDTYVVIVTRGHRYDSACLYSVLDRKEECAYVGMMGSRRRTAIVKEQMIQLGISQEKVGKVCTPIGLAIGAETPEEIAVSILGEIIEVKNRSRAKAAIRKNFWMASWKRGKAERKLYWLLLFPERAQLQGAWVRKCSF
;
A
#
# COMPACT_ATOMS: atom_id res chain seq x y z
N MET A 1 -1.87 14.24 -7.51
CA MET A 1 -1.97 13.12 -6.53
C MET A 1 -3.20 13.30 -5.65
N VAL A 2 -3.87 12.23 -5.26
CA VAL A 2 -5.12 12.27 -4.45
C VAL A 2 -4.88 12.61 -2.96
N GLY A 3 -3.88 13.47 -2.69
CA GLY A 3 -3.56 13.92 -1.34
C GLY A 3 -2.76 12.91 -0.50
N PHE A 4 -1.94 12.09 -1.14
CA PHE A 4 -0.96 11.21 -0.52
C PHE A 4 0.46 11.64 -0.87
N GLN A 5 1.38 11.47 0.06
CA GLN A 5 2.81 11.46 -0.18
C GLN A 5 3.22 10.02 -0.51
N VAL A 6 3.81 9.81 -1.69
CA VAL A 6 4.13 8.48 -2.20
C VAL A 6 5.59 8.14 -1.96
N THR A 7 5.83 7.12 -1.16
CA THR A 7 7.16 6.52 -0.96
C THR A 7 7.23 5.17 -1.67
N VAL A 8 8.20 4.99 -2.54
CA VAL A 8 8.46 3.72 -3.23
C VAL A 8 9.66 3.02 -2.60
N LEU A 9 9.48 1.75 -2.22
CA LEU A 9 10.55 0.87 -1.79
C LEU A 9 10.84 -0.13 -2.91
N GLU A 10 12.08 -0.18 -3.39
CA GLU A 10 12.50 -1.06 -4.48
C GLU A 10 13.94 -1.52 -4.25
N ASP A 11 14.19 -2.82 -4.30
CA ASP A 11 15.51 -3.41 -4.05
C ASP A 11 16.47 -3.31 -5.25
N ARG A 12 15.97 -2.96 -6.44
CA ARG A 12 16.74 -2.89 -7.68
C ARG A 12 16.96 -1.45 -8.13
N PRO A 13 18.23 -0.99 -8.28
CA PRO A 13 18.55 0.39 -8.63
C PRO A 13 17.86 0.91 -9.90
N LYS A 14 17.82 0.09 -10.96
CA LYS A 14 17.20 0.45 -12.24
C LYS A 14 15.72 0.83 -12.10
N PHE A 15 14.97 0.08 -11.30
CA PHE A 15 13.54 0.32 -11.09
C PHE A 15 13.28 1.43 -10.07
N ALA A 16 14.16 1.58 -9.09
CA ALA A 16 14.16 2.74 -8.20
C ALA A 16 14.34 4.05 -8.98
N ASP A 17 15.25 4.07 -9.97
CA ASP A 17 15.42 5.22 -10.86
C ASP A 17 14.21 5.48 -11.74
N SER A 18 13.54 4.44 -12.21
CA SER A 18 12.28 4.58 -12.94
C SER A 18 11.19 5.22 -12.06
N ALA A 19 11.04 4.76 -10.81
CA ALA A 19 10.08 5.33 -9.88
C ALA A 19 10.34 6.83 -9.60
N ARG A 20 11.61 7.25 -9.50
CA ARG A 20 11.98 8.68 -9.37
C ARG A 20 11.55 9.49 -10.59
N LYS A 21 11.82 8.96 -11.80
CA LYS A 21 11.44 9.62 -13.07
C LYS A 21 9.93 9.74 -13.25
N GLU A 22 9.19 8.79 -12.72
CA GLU A 22 7.72 8.75 -12.78
C GLU A 22 7.06 9.63 -11.69
N GLY A 23 7.83 10.29 -10.83
CA GLY A 23 7.34 11.31 -9.91
C GLY A 23 6.93 10.80 -8.52
N ALA A 24 7.53 9.70 -8.04
CA ALA A 24 7.41 9.34 -6.63
C ALA A 24 8.04 10.43 -5.75
N ASP A 25 7.36 10.81 -4.66
CA ASP A 25 7.85 11.86 -3.75
C ASP A 25 9.14 11.43 -3.04
N ARG A 26 9.25 10.14 -2.73
CA ARG A 26 10.44 9.53 -2.12
C ARG A 26 10.68 8.13 -2.67
N VAL A 27 11.93 7.78 -2.92
CA VAL A 27 12.31 6.42 -3.36
C VAL A 27 13.45 5.90 -2.50
N ILE A 28 13.24 4.75 -1.90
CA ILE A 28 14.23 4.04 -1.07
C ILE A 28 14.69 2.81 -1.85
N CYS A 29 15.97 2.80 -2.23
CA CYS A 29 16.58 1.67 -2.91
C CYS A 29 17.37 0.83 -1.90
N ALA A 30 16.71 -0.17 -1.32
CA ALA A 30 17.30 -1.07 -0.33
C ALA A 30 16.49 -2.39 -0.25
N PRO A 31 17.05 -3.46 0.36
CA PRO A 31 16.27 -4.65 0.69
C PRO A 31 15.03 -4.29 1.51
N TYR A 32 13.88 -4.87 1.17
CA TYR A 32 12.57 -4.48 1.73
C TYR A 32 12.53 -4.54 3.26
N GLU A 33 13.07 -5.62 3.86
CA GLU A 33 13.06 -5.79 5.31
C GLU A 33 13.83 -4.66 6.00
N LYS A 34 15.01 -4.28 5.45
CA LYS A 34 15.81 -3.18 5.97
C LYS A 34 15.08 -1.84 5.81
N ALA A 35 14.58 -1.57 4.62
CA ALA A 35 13.85 -0.34 4.33
C ALA A 35 12.61 -0.20 5.23
N LEU A 36 11.82 -1.27 5.37
CA LEU A 36 10.65 -1.27 6.24
C LEU A 36 11.02 -1.10 7.73
N ALA A 37 12.12 -1.68 8.20
CA ALA A 37 12.56 -1.55 9.58
C ALA A 37 12.89 -0.10 9.97
N GLU A 38 13.43 0.69 9.03
CA GLU A 38 13.82 2.08 9.22
C GLU A 38 12.62 3.06 9.08
N GLU A 39 11.53 2.65 8.40
CA GLU A 39 10.39 3.50 8.15
C GLU A 39 9.38 3.49 9.31
N LYS A 40 8.93 4.68 9.67
CA LYS A 40 7.85 4.82 10.65
C LYS A 40 6.50 4.65 9.96
N LEU A 41 5.86 3.53 10.20
CA LEU A 41 4.48 3.25 9.78
C LEU A 41 3.53 3.58 10.95
N ASP A 42 2.41 4.21 10.65
CA ASP A 42 1.45 4.71 11.62
C ASP A 42 0.00 4.59 11.09
N GLU A 43 -0.97 5.06 11.88
CA GLU A 43 -2.40 5.04 11.56
C GLU A 43 -2.81 5.88 10.33
N ASP A 44 -1.92 6.74 9.82
CA ASP A 44 -2.11 7.51 8.59
C ASP A 44 -1.37 6.88 7.39
N THR A 45 -0.75 5.71 7.59
CA THR A 45 0.03 5.01 6.57
C THR A 45 -0.81 4.01 5.79
N TYR A 46 -0.66 4.02 4.47
CA TYR A 46 -1.28 3.10 3.52
C TYR A 46 -0.17 2.29 2.84
N VAL A 47 -0.22 0.98 2.95
CA VAL A 47 0.81 0.07 2.41
C VAL A 47 0.23 -0.74 1.26
N VAL A 48 0.92 -0.71 0.11
CA VAL A 48 0.59 -1.50 -1.08
C VAL A 48 1.74 -2.44 -1.39
N ILE A 49 1.51 -3.75 -1.29
CA ILE A 49 2.51 -4.79 -1.53
C ILE A 49 2.29 -5.40 -2.92
N VAL A 50 3.21 -5.11 -3.84
CA VAL A 50 3.23 -5.62 -5.22
C VAL A 50 4.63 -6.14 -5.50
N THR A 51 4.96 -7.36 -5.05
CA THR A 51 6.32 -7.90 -5.20
C THR A 51 6.44 -9.02 -6.23
N ARG A 52 7.69 -9.41 -6.57
CA ARG A 52 8.01 -10.44 -7.59
C ARG A 52 7.53 -11.84 -7.25
N GLY A 53 7.22 -12.12 -6.00
CA GLY A 53 6.91 -13.48 -5.62
C GLY A 53 6.71 -13.70 -4.13
N HIS A 54 6.23 -14.88 -3.80
CA HIS A 54 5.79 -15.27 -2.45
C HIS A 54 6.74 -14.94 -1.31
N ARG A 55 8.07 -15.10 -1.53
CA ARG A 55 9.08 -14.85 -0.48
C ARG A 55 9.10 -13.40 -0.05
N TYR A 56 9.06 -12.49 -1.02
CA TYR A 56 9.06 -11.05 -0.74
C TYR A 56 7.71 -10.57 -0.19
N ASP A 57 6.59 -11.07 -0.76
CA ASP A 57 5.25 -10.73 -0.26
C ASP A 57 5.10 -11.10 1.22
N SER A 58 5.49 -12.33 1.60
CA SER A 58 5.41 -12.81 2.97
C SER A 58 6.31 -12.02 3.91
N ALA A 59 7.57 -11.75 3.51
CA ALA A 59 8.51 -10.98 4.32
C ALA A 59 8.04 -9.53 4.52
N CYS A 60 7.59 -8.86 3.46
CA CYS A 60 7.04 -7.51 3.55
C CYS A 60 5.78 -7.46 4.41
N LEU A 61 4.85 -8.40 4.20
CA LEU A 61 3.61 -8.45 4.97
C LEU A 61 3.90 -8.70 6.46
N TYR A 62 4.80 -9.63 6.78
CA TYR A 62 5.23 -9.88 8.15
C TYR A 62 5.81 -8.61 8.78
N SER A 63 6.76 -7.96 8.13
CA SER A 63 7.40 -6.73 8.62
C SER A 63 6.42 -5.57 8.86
N VAL A 64 5.28 -5.56 8.17
CA VAL A 64 4.22 -4.56 8.37
C VAL A 64 3.30 -4.97 9.52
N LEU A 65 2.88 -6.25 9.60
CA LEU A 65 1.89 -6.71 10.56
C LEU A 65 2.45 -6.98 11.97
N ASP A 66 3.74 -7.28 12.09
CA ASP A 66 4.42 -7.56 13.39
C ASP A 66 4.65 -6.29 14.23
N ARG A 67 4.20 -5.14 13.74
CA ARG A 67 4.33 -3.85 14.44
C ARG A 67 3.23 -3.66 15.48
N LYS A 68 3.53 -2.80 16.48
CA LYS A 68 2.54 -2.37 17.48
C LYS A 68 1.50 -1.45 16.88
N GLU A 69 1.96 -0.49 16.07
CA GLU A 69 1.12 0.46 15.37
C GLU A 69 0.50 -0.20 14.13
N GLU A 70 -0.82 -0.04 13.96
CA GLU A 70 -1.53 -0.53 12.79
C GLU A 70 -1.58 0.55 11.69
N CYS A 71 -1.32 0.16 10.45
CA CYS A 71 -1.51 1.01 9.29
C CYS A 71 -3.00 1.22 9.01
N ALA A 72 -3.35 2.38 8.43
CA ALA A 72 -4.72 2.64 7.96
C ALA A 72 -5.18 1.64 6.90
N TYR A 73 -4.25 1.16 6.10
CA TYR A 73 -4.51 0.22 5.01
C TYR A 73 -3.30 -0.64 4.72
N VAL A 74 -3.53 -1.92 4.50
CA VAL A 74 -2.53 -2.86 3.99
C VAL A 74 -3.17 -3.68 2.88
N GLY A 75 -2.71 -3.50 1.66
CA GLY A 75 -3.17 -4.25 0.50
C GLY A 75 -2.05 -5.08 -0.12
N MET A 76 -2.37 -6.30 -0.57
CA MET A 76 -1.40 -7.19 -1.21
C MET A 76 -1.94 -7.73 -2.53
N MET A 77 -1.13 -7.59 -3.59
CA MET A 77 -1.45 -8.16 -4.90
C MET A 77 -1.22 -9.67 -4.91
N GLY A 78 -2.17 -10.38 -5.48
CA GLY A 78 -2.04 -11.82 -5.69
C GLY A 78 -3.35 -12.52 -6.00
N SER A 79 -3.29 -13.73 -6.57
CA SER A 79 -4.48 -14.55 -6.75
C SER A 79 -5.07 -14.98 -5.40
N ARG A 80 -6.37 -15.25 -5.36
CA ARG A 80 -7.05 -15.72 -4.12
C ARG A 80 -6.34 -16.91 -3.47
N ARG A 81 -5.88 -17.89 -4.28
CA ARG A 81 -5.14 -19.05 -3.78
C ARG A 81 -3.82 -18.65 -3.14
N ARG A 82 -3.05 -17.78 -3.80
CA ARG A 82 -1.75 -17.30 -3.31
C ARG A 82 -1.90 -16.51 -2.02
N THR A 83 -2.84 -15.60 -1.98
CA THR A 83 -3.06 -14.74 -0.80
C THR A 83 -3.54 -15.52 0.41
N ALA A 84 -4.34 -16.60 0.21
CA ALA A 84 -4.74 -17.50 1.30
C ALA A 84 -3.53 -18.19 1.95
N ILE A 85 -2.59 -18.69 1.14
CA ILE A 85 -1.34 -19.32 1.64
C ILE A 85 -0.52 -18.31 2.45
N VAL A 86 -0.34 -17.08 1.96
CA VAL A 86 0.42 -16.05 2.68
C VAL A 86 -0.27 -15.67 4.00
N LYS A 87 -1.59 -15.53 4.00
CA LYS A 87 -2.36 -15.27 5.24
C LYS A 87 -2.18 -16.36 6.29
N GLU A 88 -2.24 -17.61 5.86
CA GLU A 88 -2.02 -18.75 6.77
C GLU A 88 -0.59 -18.77 7.33
N GLN A 89 0.41 -18.48 6.50
CA GLN A 89 1.80 -18.32 6.96
C GLN A 89 1.94 -17.21 8.01
N MET A 90 1.24 -16.09 7.87
CA MET A 90 1.27 -15.01 8.88
C MET A 90 0.73 -15.48 10.23
N ILE A 91 -0.36 -16.25 10.22
CA ILE A 91 -0.94 -16.82 11.44
C ILE A 91 0.05 -17.81 12.10
N GLN A 92 0.69 -18.66 11.30
CA GLN A 92 1.70 -19.61 11.78
C GLN A 92 2.93 -18.91 12.39
N LEU A 93 3.28 -17.72 11.90
CA LEU A 93 4.34 -16.86 12.43
C LEU A 93 3.92 -16.06 13.67
N GLY A 94 2.69 -16.25 14.18
CA GLY A 94 2.21 -15.61 15.40
C GLY A 94 1.47 -14.28 15.22
N ILE A 95 1.23 -13.84 13.98
CA ILE A 95 0.39 -12.68 13.73
C ILE A 95 -1.08 -13.01 14.02
N SER A 96 -1.76 -12.15 14.78
CA SER A 96 -3.16 -12.37 15.14
C SER A 96 -4.08 -12.48 13.93
N GLN A 97 -5.07 -13.37 14.00
CA GLN A 97 -6.07 -13.54 12.94
C GLN A 97 -6.82 -12.25 12.63
N GLU A 98 -7.02 -11.38 13.62
CA GLU A 98 -7.63 -10.07 13.45
C GLU A 98 -6.80 -9.17 12.52
N LYS A 99 -5.49 -9.06 12.75
CA LYS A 99 -4.59 -8.28 11.89
C LYS A 99 -4.54 -8.83 10.47
N VAL A 100 -4.41 -10.15 10.33
CA VAL A 100 -4.40 -10.83 9.03
C VAL A 100 -5.74 -10.65 8.29
N GLY A 101 -6.85 -10.63 9.01
CA GLY A 101 -8.19 -10.39 8.45
C GLY A 101 -8.37 -8.99 7.87
N LYS A 102 -7.64 -8.00 8.39
CA LYS A 102 -7.69 -6.60 7.90
C LYS A 102 -6.92 -6.39 6.59
N VAL A 103 -6.09 -7.34 6.16
CA VAL A 103 -5.32 -7.23 4.91
C VAL A 103 -6.26 -7.35 3.70
N CYS A 104 -6.29 -6.32 2.87
CA CYS A 104 -7.05 -6.27 1.62
C CYS A 104 -6.36 -7.12 0.55
N THR A 105 -6.95 -8.26 0.22
CA THR A 105 -6.38 -9.18 -0.77
C THR A 105 -7.44 -10.14 -1.32
N PRO A 106 -7.53 -10.30 -2.64
CA PRO A 106 -6.81 -9.56 -3.68
C PRO A 106 -7.00 -8.05 -3.54
N ILE A 107 -5.92 -7.27 -3.76
CA ILE A 107 -5.96 -5.82 -3.65
C ILE A 107 -6.83 -5.19 -4.74
N GLY A 108 -7.55 -4.13 -4.40
CA GLY A 108 -8.36 -3.34 -5.32
C GLY A 108 -9.84 -3.72 -5.34
N LEU A 109 -10.66 -2.78 -5.77
CA LEU A 109 -12.10 -2.99 -5.94
C LEU A 109 -12.38 -4.00 -7.08
N ALA A 110 -13.40 -4.83 -6.92
CA ALA A 110 -13.81 -5.82 -7.91
C ALA A 110 -14.57 -5.15 -9.08
N ILE A 111 -13.86 -4.40 -9.92
CA ILE A 111 -14.41 -3.68 -11.08
C ILE A 111 -14.16 -4.38 -12.42
N GLY A 112 -13.66 -5.63 -12.40
CA GLY A 112 -13.31 -6.36 -13.63
C GLY A 112 -12.05 -5.84 -14.31
N ALA A 113 -11.11 -5.23 -13.56
CA ALA A 113 -9.86 -4.68 -14.09
C ALA A 113 -8.96 -5.78 -14.66
N GLU A 114 -8.50 -5.61 -15.91
CA GLU A 114 -7.64 -6.54 -16.63
C GLU A 114 -6.28 -5.90 -16.97
N THR A 115 -6.29 -4.64 -17.40
CA THR A 115 -5.03 -3.94 -17.74
C THR A 115 -4.34 -3.40 -16.50
N PRO A 116 -3.02 -3.20 -16.56
CA PRO A 116 -2.28 -2.59 -15.46
C PRO A 116 -2.86 -1.24 -14.98
N GLU A 117 -3.29 -0.41 -15.91
CA GLU A 117 -3.88 0.90 -15.60
C GLU A 117 -5.23 0.76 -14.87
N GLU A 118 -6.07 -0.18 -15.29
CA GLU A 118 -7.35 -0.47 -14.64
C GLU A 118 -7.13 -1.05 -13.24
N ILE A 119 -6.13 -1.92 -13.08
CA ILE A 119 -5.73 -2.45 -11.76
C ILE A 119 -5.27 -1.31 -10.85
N ALA A 120 -4.49 -0.35 -11.35
CA ALA A 120 -4.08 0.82 -10.59
C ALA A 120 -5.28 1.67 -10.14
N VAL A 121 -6.26 1.89 -11.02
CA VAL A 121 -7.51 2.60 -10.69
C VAL A 121 -8.30 1.84 -9.64
N SER A 122 -8.41 0.51 -9.75
CA SER A 122 -9.08 -0.35 -8.79
C SER A 122 -8.44 -0.25 -7.39
N ILE A 123 -7.10 -0.31 -7.30
CA ILE A 123 -6.35 -0.16 -6.04
C ILE A 123 -6.56 1.23 -5.45
N LEU A 124 -6.45 2.26 -6.27
CA LEU A 124 -6.64 3.65 -5.83
C LEU A 124 -8.07 3.89 -5.33
N GLY A 125 -9.06 3.31 -6.00
CA GLY A 125 -10.46 3.35 -5.58
C GLY A 125 -10.66 2.75 -4.18
N GLU A 126 -10.07 1.57 -3.91
CA GLU A 126 -10.13 0.92 -2.60
C GLU A 126 -9.45 1.76 -1.51
N ILE A 127 -8.27 2.32 -1.79
CA ILE A 127 -7.56 3.23 -0.88
C ILE A 127 -8.42 4.46 -0.53
N ILE A 128 -9.06 5.07 -1.53
CA ILE A 128 -9.96 6.23 -1.33
C ILE A 128 -11.17 5.82 -0.49
N GLU A 129 -11.74 4.66 -0.74
CA GLU A 129 -12.87 4.14 0.03
C GLU A 129 -12.50 3.97 1.51
N VAL A 130 -11.39 3.31 1.80
CA VAL A 130 -10.89 3.12 3.18
C VAL A 130 -10.62 4.47 3.85
N LYS A 131 -9.95 5.39 3.15
CA LYS A 131 -9.69 6.75 3.63
C LYS A 131 -10.97 7.48 4.05
N ASN A 132 -12.02 7.38 3.25
CA ASN A 132 -13.27 8.09 3.49
C ASN A 132 -14.12 7.40 4.56
N ARG A 133 -14.11 6.07 4.65
CA ARG A 133 -14.74 5.30 5.75
C ARG A 133 -14.14 5.66 7.12
N SER A 134 -12.83 5.79 7.21
CA SER A 134 -12.14 6.19 8.44
C SER A 134 -12.53 7.61 8.86
N ARG A 135 -12.67 8.54 7.91
CA ARG A 135 -13.16 9.90 8.16
C ARG A 135 -14.62 9.93 8.66
N ALA A 136 -15.49 9.15 8.04
CA ALA A 136 -16.90 9.06 8.46
C ALA A 136 -17.03 8.51 9.88
N LYS A 137 -16.28 7.46 10.24
CA LYS A 137 -16.23 6.91 11.60
C LYS A 137 -15.71 7.94 12.63
N ALA A 138 -14.68 8.70 12.28
CA ALA A 138 -14.14 9.75 13.14
C ALA A 138 -15.13 10.92 13.32
N ALA A 139 -15.89 11.27 12.28
CA ALA A 139 -16.93 12.30 12.34
C ALA A 139 -18.12 11.91 13.24
N ILE A 140 -18.56 10.65 13.19
CA ILE A 140 -19.65 10.13 14.04
C ILE A 140 -19.21 10.06 15.50
N ARG A 141 -17.92 9.79 15.77
CA ARG A 141 -17.36 9.65 17.14
C ARG A 141 -17.14 10.98 17.89
N LYS A 142 -17.13 12.09 17.19
CA LYS A 142 -17.04 13.44 17.78
C LYS A 142 -18.20 14.26 17.23
N ASN A 143 -18.94 14.97 18.10
CA ASN A 143 -19.89 16.05 17.73
C ASN A 143 -19.12 17.16 17.00
N PHE A 144 -18.89 17.00 15.68
CA PHE A 144 -17.70 17.48 14.95
C PHE A 144 -18.02 18.60 13.95
N TRP A 145 -18.92 19.50 14.22
CA TRP A 145 -19.06 20.67 13.33
C TRP A 145 -18.00 21.75 13.54
N MET A 146 -17.26 21.77 14.67
CA MET A 146 -16.31 22.85 14.95
C MET A 146 -14.81 22.48 14.95
N ALA A 147 -14.42 21.23 14.90
CA ALA A 147 -13.00 20.84 15.00
C ALA A 147 -12.34 20.46 13.66
N SER A 148 -13.08 20.32 12.53
CA SER A 148 -12.50 19.90 11.26
C SER A 148 -11.74 20.99 10.50
N TRP A 149 -11.98 22.25 10.84
CA TRP A 149 -11.32 23.38 10.17
C TRP A 149 -9.88 23.65 10.67
N LYS A 150 -9.53 23.24 11.90
CA LYS A 150 -8.25 23.56 12.55
C LYS A 150 -7.17 22.48 12.50
N ARG A 151 -7.45 21.29 11.97
CA ARG A 151 -6.37 20.31 11.75
C ARG A 151 -5.76 20.55 10.37
N GLY A 152 -4.53 21.08 10.37
CA GLY A 152 -3.69 21.11 9.20
C GLY A 152 -3.69 19.76 8.50
N LYS A 153 -3.52 19.75 7.17
CA LYS A 153 -3.49 18.54 6.34
C LYS A 153 -2.49 17.56 6.96
N ALA A 154 -2.98 16.53 7.66
CA ALA A 154 -2.13 15.41 8.04
C ALA A 154 -1.54 14.84 6.73
N GLU A 155 -0.23 14.85 6.62
CA GLU A 155 0.47 14.27 5.48
C GLU A 155 0.25 12.76 5.52
N ARG A 156 -0.60 12.24 4.63
CA ARG A 156 -0.83 10.81 4.50
C ARG A 156 0.29 10.20 3.68
N LYS A 157 0.87 9.15 4.21
CA LYS A 157 1.96 8.43 3.58
C LYS A 157 1.43 7.21 2.86
N LEU A 158 1.68 7.12 1.56
CA LEU A 158 1.44 5.91 0.78
C LEU A 158 2.78 5.24 0.49
N TYR A 159 2.98 4.06 1.06
CA TYR A 159 4.14 3.23 0.75
C TYR A 159 3.77 2.25 -0.36
N TRP A 160 4.45 2.39 -1.47
CA TRP A 160 4.28 1.52 -2.63
C TRP A 160 5.51 0.63 -2.78
N LEU A 161 5.36 -0.66 -2.49
CA LEU A 161 6.39 -1.65 -2.74
C LEU A 161 6.21 -2.19 -4.15
N LEU A 162 6.84 -1.52 -5.12
CA LEU A 162 6.71 -1.86 -6.53
C LEU A 162 7.74 -2.91 -6.96
N LEU A 163 7.25 -3.79 -7.81
CA LEU A 163 8.06 -4.61 -8.70
C LEU A 163 7.45 -4.62 -10.10
N PHE A 164 8.16 -3.97 -11.02
CA PHE A 164 7.83 -4.09 -12.44
C PHE A 164 8.26 -5.48 -12.95
N PRO A 165 7.35 -6.29 -13.52
CA PRO A 165 7.76 -7.43 -14.32
C PRO A 165 8.54 -6.94 -15.54
N GLU A 166 9.57 -7.68 -15.97
CA GLU A 166 10.46 -7.28 -17.09
C GLU A 166 9.73 -6.95 -18.39
N ARG A 167 8.50 -7.47 -18.59
CA ARG A 167 7.66 -7.21 -19.77
C ARG A 167 6.89 -5.88 -19.74
N ALA A 168 6.82 -5.18 -18.58
CA ALA A 168 6.18 -3.88 -18.48
C ALA A 168 7.09 -2.70 -18.89
N GLN A 169 8.26 -2.99 -19.48
CA GLN A 169 9.21 -1.97 -19.97
C GLN A 169 8.67 -1.08 -21.11
N LEU A 170 7.50 -1.40 -21.67
CA LEU A 170 6.91 -0.63 -22.78
C LEU A 170 5.89 0.43 -22.35
N GLN A 171 5.58 0.53 -21.08
CA GLN A 171 4.55 1.47 -20.62
C GLN A 171 5.01 2.21 -19.37
N GLY A 172 5.77 3.30 -19.56
CA GLY A 172 6.07 4.32 -18.54
C GLY A 172 4.82 5.08 -18.07
N ALA A 173 3.77 4.35 -17.67
CA ALA A 173 2.44 4.88 -17.49
C ALA A 173 1.94 4.84 -16.04
N TRP A 174 2.58 4.06 -15.17
CA TRP A 174 2.00 3.75 -13.86
C TRP A 174 1.99 4.94 -12.90
N VAL A 175 3.05 5.71 -12.83
CA VAL A 175 3.12 6.86 -11.92
C VAL A 175 2.52 8.11 -12.57
N ARG A 176 2.70 8.30 -13.88
CA ARG A 176 2.12 9.44 -14.61
C ARG A 176 0.60 9.44 -14.67
N LYS A 177 -0.05 8.27 -14.72
CA LYS A 177 -1.52 8.19 -14.81
C LYS A 177 -2.24 8.23 -13.46
N CYS A 178 -1.54 8.07 -12.36
CA CYS A 178 -2.10 8.36 -11.03
C CYS A 178 -2.01 9.84 -10.62
N SER A 179 -1.54 10.71 -11.54
CA SER A 179 -1.46 12.17 -11.37
C SER A 179 -2.72 12.83 -11.95
N PHE A 180 -3.87 12.60 -11.33
CA PHE A 180 -5.07 13.41 -11.54
C PHE A 180 -5.36 14.27 -10.34
#